data_8a3098a4d04f30bf0cd9de8dc3bf9513
#
_entry.id   8a3098a4d04f30bf0cd9de8dc3bf9513
#
_cell.length_a   1.000
_cell.length_b   1.000
_cell.length_c   1.000
_cell.angle_alpha   90.00
_cell.angle_beta   90.00
_cell.angle_gamma   90.00
#
_symmetry.space_group_name_H-M   'P 1'
#
loop_
_entity.id
_entity.type
_entity.pdbx_description
1 polymer ?
#
loop_
_entity_poly.entity_id
_entity_poly.type
_entity_poly.pdbx_seq_one_letter_code
_entity_poly.pdbx_strand_id
1 'polypeptide(L)'
;MKRIDELKDIIKGKKATEAPKAPERELPEPGDMSMSLTEVLMRRRSSLDFSDAPICDEDLVRILWAADGLNGKGNNANHRTTPTTLNWKEIDTYVVKANGVWLWVPERRVLSFVHEKDCRKDFCLLQPMVKQAPVHLVYVYDQAKTQGLMTDLAMQIV
;
A
#
# COMPACT_ATOMS: atom_id res chain seq x y z
N MET A 1 13.97 7.14 -15.75
CA MET A 1 13.96 5.70 -16.08
C MET A 1 14.84 4.87 -15.15
N LYS A 2 16.15 5.13 -14.96
CA LYS A 2 17.04 4.37 -14.04
C LYS A 2 16.50 4.18 -12.60
N ARG A 3 15.84 5.18 -12.01
CA ARG A 3 15.32 5.11 -10.62
C ARG A 3 14.14 4.17 -10.41
N ILE A 4 13.29 3.98 -11.41
CA ILE A 4 12.16 3.04 -11.31
C ILE A 4 12.69 1.60 -11.36
N ASP A 5 13.74 1.36 -12.10
CA ASP A 5 14.33 0.04 -12.20
C ASP A 5 15.05 -0.36 -10.89
N GLU A 6 15.74 0.58 -10.22
CA GLU A 6 16.30 0.35 -8.89
C GLU A 6 15.22 -0.01 -7.86
N LEU A 7 14.04 0.63 -7.91
CA LEU A 7 12.92 0.30 -7.04
C LEU A 7 12.31 -1.08 -7.34
N LYS A 8 12.20 -1.43 -8.63
CA LYS A 8 11.79 -2.78 -9.05
C LYS A 8 12.76 -3.84 -8.54
N ASP A 9 14.06 -3.54 -8.53
CA ASP A 9 15.07 -4.47 -8.03
C ASP A 9 15.03 -4.61 -6.50
N ILE A 10 14.78 -3.53 -5.77
CA ILE A 10 14.55 -3.57 -4.31
C ILE A 10 13.31 -4.43 -3.98
N ILE A 11 12.23 -4.28 -4.74
CA ILE A 11 10.99 -5.02 -4.56
C ILE A 11 11.15 -6.48 -5.00
N LYS A 12 11.81 -6.75 -6.12
CA LYS A 12 12.05 -8.10 -6.67
C LYS A 12 13.04 -8.91 -5.83
N GLY A 13 14.05 -8.29 -5.26
CA GLY A 13 15.12 -8.97 -4.51
C GLY A 13 14.66 -9.76 -3.28
N LYS A 14 13.41 -9.59 -2.83
CA LYS A 14 12.86 -10.28 -1.65
C LYS A 14 11.97 -11.49 -1.92
N LYS A 15 11.71 -11.85 -3.17
CA LYS A 15 10.82 -12.98 -3.50
C LYS A 15 11.48 -14.37 -3.49
N ALA A 16 12.77 -14.51 -3.23
CA ALA A 16 13.49 -15.74 -3.60
C ALA A 16 14.32 -16.41 -2.50
N THR A 17 14.26 -16.06 -1.22
CA THR A 17 14.99 -16.80 -0.18
C THR A 17 14.26 -16.79 1.15
N GLU A 18 14.27 -17.88 1.88
CA GLU A 18 13.95 -17.97 3.31
C GLU A 18 14.92 -17.08 4.11
N ALA A 19 14.77 -15.76 3.95
CA ALA A 19 15.49 -14.78 4.73
C ALA A 19 14.96 -14.81 6.17
N PRO A 20 15.76 -14.47 7.19
CA PRO A 20 15.29 -14.31 8.55
C PRO A 20 14.04 -13.41 8.52
N LYS A 21 12.98 -13.82 9.22
CA LYS A 21 11.69 -13.14 9.24
C LYS A 21 11.91 -11.64 9.37
N ALA A 22 11.57 -10.88 8.33
CA ALA A 22 11.79 -9.44 8.31
C ALA A 22 11.10 -8.81 9.53
N PRO A 23 11.66 -7.76 10.15
CA PRO A 23 10.99 -7.06 11.24
C PRO A 23 9.57 -6.70 10.84
N GLU A 24 8.61 -7.00 11.71
CA GLU A 24 7.20 -6.70 11.51
C GLU A 24 6.75 -5.67 12.54
N ARG A 25 5.89 -4.75 12.12
CA ARG A 25 5.23 -3.80 12.99
C ARG A 25 3.74 -4.05 12.93
N GLU A 26 3.17 -4.46 14.04
CA GLU A 26 1.72 -4.57 14.19
C GLU A 26 1.08 -3.18 14.21
N LEU A 27 -0.06 -3.07 13.54
CA LEU A 27 -0.90 -1.87 13.58
C LEU A 27 -2.17 -2.16 14.39
N PRO A 28 -2.77 -1.13 15.03
CA PRO A 28 -3.99 -1.29 15.80
C PRO A 28 -5.17 -1.68 14.90
N GLU A 29 -6.32 -1.97 15.51
CA GLU A 29 -7.60 -2.05 14.77
C GLU A 29 -7.93 -0.68 14.17
N PRO A 30 -8.56 -0.61 12.98
CA PRO A 30 -8.92 0.67 12.36
C PRO A 30 -9.95 1.47 13.18
N GLY A 31 -10.62 0.84 14.14
CA GLY A 31 -11.63 1.46 14.99
C GLY A 31 -12.88 1.91 14.23
N ASP A 32 -13.79 2.54 14.96
CA ASP A 32 -15.02 3.08 14.36
C ASP A 32 -14.74 4.37 13.59
N MET A 33 -15.33 4.46 12.40
CA MET A 33 -15.35 5.67 11.58
C MET A 33 -16.76 6.26 11.64
N SER A 34 -16.96 7.26 12.50
CA SER A 34 -18.29 7.80 12.81
C SER A 34 -18.92 8.67 11.72
N MET A 35 -18.14 9.07 10.71
CA MET A 35 -18.62 9.94 9.66
C MET A 35 -19.42 9.15 8.62
N SER A 36 -20.57 9.66 8.19
CA SER A 36 -21.35 9.04 7.12
C SER A 36 -20.59 9.06 5.79
N LEU A 37 -20.84 8.07 4.93
CA LEU A 37 -20.25 8.03 3.58
C LEU A 37 -20.55 9.31 2.79
N THR A 38 -21.78 9.81 2.87
CA THR A 38 -22.18 11.06 2.20
C THR A 38 -21.30 12.23 2.66
N GLU A 39 -21.09 12.36 3.96
CA GLU A 39 -20.28 13.44 4.52
C GLU A 39 -18.82 13.33 4.12
N VAL A 40 -18.26 12.11 4.13
CA VAL A 40 -16.90 11.84 3.65
C VAL A 40 -16.74 12.26 2.19
N LEU A 41 -17.67 11.85 1.32
CA LEU A 41 -17.65 12.20 -0.11
C LEU A 41 -17.79 13.71 -0.35
N MET A 42 -18.67 14.37 0.40
CA MET A 42 -18.82 15.83 0.30
C MET A 42 -17.60 16.61 0.79
N ARG A 43 -16.87 16.10 1.76
CA ARG A 43 -15.65 16.74 2.30
C ARG A 43 -14.39 16.39 1.54
N ARG A 44 -14.37 15.28 0.78
CA ARG A 44 -13.19 14.86 0.05
C ARG A 44 -12.63 16.00 -0.84
N ARG A 45 -11.37 16.32 -0.66
CA ARG A 45 -10.61 17.27 -1.49
C ARG A 45 -9.24 16.68 -1.82
N SER A 46 -8.68 17.05 -2.95
CA SER A 46 -7.26 16.87 -3.20
C SER A 46 -6.53 18.02 -2.51
N SER A 47 -5.55 17.69 -1.69
CA SER A 47 -4.66 18.67 -1.06
C SER A 47 -3.25 18.47 -1.58
N LEU A 48 -2.54 19.56 -1.74
CA LEU A 48 -1.11 19.58 -2.10
C LEU A 48 -0.26 20.12 -0.96
N ASP A 49 -0.90 20.54 0.13
CA ASP A 49 -0.25 21.00 1.34
C ASP A 49 -0.19 19.83 2.34
N PHE A 50 1.02 19.50 2.73
CA PHE A 50 1.28 18.42 3.67
C PHE A 50 1.90 18.97 4.94
N SER A 51 1.47 18.46 6.08
CA SER A 51 2.11 18.72 7.36
C SER A 51 3.41 17.93 7.48
N ASP A 52 4.41 18.50 8.14
CA ASP A 52 5.64 17.80 8.51
C ASP A 52 5.42 16.80 9.66
N ALA A 53 4.25 16.82 10.29
CA ALA A 53 3.93 15.91 11.39
C ALA A 53 3.85 14.45 10.87
N PRO A 54 4.46 13.51 11.60
CA PRO A 54 4.34 12.10 11.26
C PRO A 54 2.89 11.65 11.41
N ILE A 55 2.43 10.78 10.51
CA ILE A 55 1.12 10.13 10.65
C ILE A 55 1.17 9.13 11.82
N CYS A 56 0.15 9.15 12.70
CA CYS A 56 0.03 8.15 13.76
C CYS A 56 -0.42 6.79 13.20
N ASP A 57 -0.24 5.73 13.98
CA ASP A 57 -0.59 4.37 13.52
C ASP A 57 -2.09 4.16 13.36
N GLU A 58 -2.90 4.86 14.17
CA GLU A 58 -4.37 4.83 14.09
C GLU A 58 -4.88 5.39 12.77
N ASP A 59 -4.32 6.50 12.31
CA ASP A 59 -4.71 7.08 11.03
C ASP A 59 -4.12 6.31 9.86
N LEU A 60 -2.88 5.84 10.00
CA LEU A 60 -2.24 5.00 8.99
C LEU A 60 -3.03 3.71 8.75
N VAL A 61 -3.45 3.01 9.83
CA VAL A 61 -4.20 1.76 9.66
C VAL A 61 -5.59 2.01 9.06
N ARG A 62 -6.26 3.12 9.37
CA ARG A 62 -7.54 3.48 8.75
C ARG A 62 -7.40 3.68 7.25
N ILE A 63 -6.35 4.39 6.83
CA ILE A 63 -6.05 4.60 5.41
C ILE A 63 -5.73 3.26 4.72
N LEU A 64 -4.88 2.43 5.32
CA LEU A 64 -4.51 1.14 4.77
C LEU A 64 -5.69 0.17 4.71
N TRP A 65 -6.53 0.16 5.75
CA TRP A 65 -7.74 -0.66 5.76
C TRP A 65 -8.73 -0.21 4.68
N ALA A 66 -8.92 1.10 4.50
CA ALA A 66 -9.78 1.61 3.42
C ALA A 66 -9.23 1.27 2.03
N ALA A 67 -7.90 1.34 1.86
CA ALA A 67 -7.23 1.09 0.60
C ALA A 67 -7.13 -0.39 0.21
N ASP A 68 -6.89 -1.29 1.18
CA ASP A 68 -6.69 -2.72 0.95
C ASP A 68 -6.78 -3.51 2.26
N GLY A 69 -7.86 -3.33 3.02
CA GLY A 69 -8.10 -4.05 4.28
C GLY A 69 -9.01 -5.26 4.11
N LEU A 70 -9.12 -6.06 5.16
CA LEU A 70 -10.10 -7.14 5.22
C LEU A 70 -11.43 -6.61 5.79
N ASN A 71 -12.53 -6.87 5.09
CA ASN A 71 -13.88 -6.50 5.51
C ASN A 71 -14.84 -7.69 5.60
N GLY A 72 -14.36 -8.88 5.28
CA GLY A 72 -15.15 -10.10 5.32
C GLY A 72 -15.30 -10.71 6.70
N LYS A 73 -16.35 -11.53 6.87
CA LYS A 73 -16.61 -12.30 8.09
C LYS A 73 -16.98 -13.75 7.74
N GLY A 74 -16.71 -14.67 8.66
CA GLY A 74 -17.03 -16.09 8.47
C GLY A 74 -16.38 -16.67 7.22
N ASN A 75 -17.16 -17.30 6.34
CA ASN A 75 -16.65 -17.91 5.11
C ASN A 75 -16.04 -16.90 4.11
N ASN A 76 -16.32 -15.62 4.31
CA ASN A 76 -15.80 -14.52 3.48
C ASN A 76 -14.69 -13.72 4.18
N ALA A 77 -14.07 -14.28 5.20
CA ALA A 77 -13.07 -13.59 6.03
C ALA A 77 -11.90 -12.96 5.23
N ASN A 78 -11.63 -13.48 4.03
CA ASN A 78 -10.58 -12.98 3.15
C ASN A 78 -11.03 -11.94 2.11
N HIS A 79 -12.28 -11.46 2.19
CA HIS A 79 -12.74 -10.39 1.33
C HIS A 79 -12.05 -9.08 1.69
N ARG A 80 -11.68 -8.31 0.66
CA ARG A 80 -11.02 -7.02 0.81
C ARG A 80 -11.97 -5.86 0.58
N THR A 81 -11.59 -4.70 1.06
CA THR A 81 -12.29 -3.43 0.81
C THR A 81 -12.22 -3.03 -0.67
N THR A 82 -11.21 -3.51 -1.39
CA THR A 82 -11.02 -3.27 -2.82
C THR A 82 -11.37 -4.50 -3.64
N PRO A 83 -11.91 -4.31 -4.87
CA PRO A 83 -12.14 -5.43 -5.78
C PRO A 83 -10.83 -6.05 -6.24
N THR A 84 -10.86 -7.34 -6.55
CA THR A 84 -9.74 -8.08 -7.14
C THR A 84 -10.29 -9.08 -8.15
N THR A 85 -9.65 -9.20 -9.30
CA THR A 85 -10.06 -10.12 -10.35
C THR A 85 -9.86 -11.55 -9.87
N LEU A 86 -10.91 -12.38 -9.95
CA LEU A 86 -10.86 -13.79 -9.54
C LEU A 86 -10.22 -14.03 -8.14
N ASN A 87 -10.27 -13.03 -7.28
CA ASN A 87 -9.65 -13.05 -5.93
C ASN A 87 -8.12 -13.29 -5.95
N TRP A 88 -7.44 -12.84 -6.99
CA TRP A 88 -5.97 -12.99 -7.12
C TRP A 88 -5.18 -12.12 -6.16
N LYS A 89 -5.80 -11.03 -5.65
CA LYS A 89 -5.13 -10.05 -4.76
C LYS A 89 -3.79 -9.58 -5.34
N GLU A 90 -3.84 -9.26 -6.60
CA GLU A 90 -2.67 -8.99 -7.46
C GLU A 90 -1.96 -7.67 -7.13
N ILE A 91 -2.59 -6.80 -6.34
CA ILE A 91 -2.00 -5.52 -5.94
C ILE A 91 -1.39 -5.66 -4.54
N ASP A 92 -0.11 -5.37 -4.44
CA ASP A 92 0.60 -5.20 -3.18
C ASP A 92 0.67 -3.72 -2.82
N THR A 93 0.34 -3.38 -1.57
CA THR A 93 0.39 -2.01 -1.07
C THR A 93 1.66 -1.80 -0.26
N TYR A 94 2.53 -0.93 -0.74
CA TYR A 94 3.75 -0.53 -0.02
C TYR A 94 3.55 0.82 0.67
N VAL A 95 4.05 0.91 1.89
CA VAL A 95 4.08 2.12 2.71
C VAL A 95 5.49 2.66 2.71
N VAL A 96 5.70 3.83 2.12
CA VAL A 96 6.99 4.50 2.05
C VAL A 96 7.01 5.67 3.02
N LYS A 97 7.91 5.59 4.00
CA LYS A 97 8.06 6.55 5.11
C LYS A 97 9.51 7.01 5.19
N ALA A 98 9.77 8.02 6.05
CA ALA A 98 11.13 8.49 6.32
C ALA A 98 12.06 7.38 6.86
N ASN A 99 11.50 6.42 7.60
CA ASN A 99 12.23 5.30 8.19
C ASN A 99 12.22 4.03 7.34
N GLY A 100 11.90 4.14 6.04
CA GLY A 100 12.01 3.03 5.11
C GLY A 100 10.74 2.66 4.37
N VAL A 101 10.81 1.54 3.69
CA VAL A 101 9.75 0.95 2.88
C VAL A 101 9.21 -0.29 3.58
N TRP A 102 7.90 -0.40 3.63
CA TRP A 102 7.18 -1.46 4.32
C TRP A 102 6.10 -2.04 3.41
N LEU A 103 5.90 -3.35 3.45
CA LEU A 103 4.78 -4.02 2.78
C LEU A 103 3.62 -4.14 3.76
N TRP A 104 2.45 -3.68 3.36
CA TRP A 104 1.21 -3.92 4.10
C TRP A 104 0.74 -5.36 3.92
N VAL A 105 0.49 -6.05 5.04
CA VAL A 105 -0.03 -7.42 5.08
C VAL A 105 -1.39 -7.40 5.78
N PRO A 106 -2.49 -7.22 5.04
CA PRO A 106 -3.82 -7.02 5.62
C PRO A 106 -4.31 -8.20 6.46
N GLU A 107 -3.94 -9.42 6.12
CA GLU A 107 -4.33 -10.64 6.84
C GLU A 107 -3.87 -10.64 8.31
N ARG A 108 -2.80 -9.95 8.61
CA ARG A 108 -2.19 -9.86 9.95
C ARG A 108 -2.17 -8.45 10.51
N ARG A 109 -2.61 -7.45 9.75
CA ARG A 109 -2.50 -6.02 10.06
C ARG A 109 -1.08 -5.59 10.46
N VAL A 110 -0.10 -6.06 9.72
CA VAL A 110 1.29 -5.73 9.97
C VAL A 110 1.93 -5.02 8.79
N LEU A 111 2.90 -4.19 9.10
CA LEU A 111 3.87 -3.66 8.15
C LEU A 111 5.10 -4.56 8.18
N SER A 112 5.36 -5.30 7.12
CA SER A 112 6.56 -6.10 6.96
C SER A 112 7.67 -5.24 6.37
N PHE A 113 8.82 -5.20 7.05
CA PHE A 113 9.95 -4.37 6.63
C PHE A 113 10.52 -4.85 5.29
N VAL A 114 10.75 -3.90 4.39
CA VAL A 114 11.30 -4.16 3.06
C VAL A 114 12.68 -3.55 2.90
N HIS A 115 12.83 -2.27 3.21
CA HIS A 115 14.08 -1.55 2.98
C HIS A 115 14.20 -0.34 3.92
N GLU A 116 15.40 0.00 4.37
CA GLU A 116 15.66 1.09 5.32
C GLU A 116 15.74 2.49 4.70
N LYS A 117 15.91 2.58 3.37
CA LYS A 117 16.10 3.87 2.68
C LYS A 117 14.81 4.67 2.63
N ASP A 118 14.88 5.98 2.88
CA ASP A 118 13.80 6.92 2.55
C ASP A 118 13.70 7.11 1.04
N CYS A 119 12.73 6.42 0.44
CA CYS A 119 12.47 6.47 -1.00
C CYS A 119 11.36 7.45 -1.40
N ARG A 120 10.81 8.27 -0.47
CA ARG A 120 9.68 9.17 -0.76
C ARG A 120 9.94 10.08 -1.97
N LYS A 121 11.16 10.59 -2.10
CA LYS A 121 11.54 11.47 -3.21
C LYS A 121 11.60 10.77 -4.56
N ASP A 122 11.76 9.44 -4.56
CA ASP A 122 11.93 8.65 -5.77
C ASP A 122 10.58 8.39 -6.47
N PHE A 123 9.45 8.49 -5.74
CA PHE A 123 8.09 8.30 -6.25
C PHE A 123 7.41 9.59 -6.76
N CYS A 124 8.08 10.72 -6.68
CA CYS A 124 7.49 12.03 -7.02
C CYS A 124 7.79 12.45 -8.47
N LEU A 125 7.48 11.63 -9.45
CA LEU A 125 7.91 11.78 -10.85
C LEU A 125 7.54 13.14 -11.46
N LEU A 126 6.28 13.58 -11.35
CA LEU A 126 5.76 14.77 -12.01
C LEU A 126 5.18 15.83 -11.04
N GLN A 127 5.13 15.53 -9.75
CA GLN A 127 4.51 16.37 -8.74
C GLN A 127 5.48 16.65 -7.58
N PRO A 128 6.34 17.68 -7.71
CA PRO A 128 7.36 17.98 -6.69
C PRO A 128 6.80 18.19 -5.27
N MET A 129 5.56 18.72 -5.14
CA MET A 129 4.91 18.97 -3.86
C MET A 129 4.67 17.67 -3.06
N VAL A 130 4.47 16.54 -3.75
CA VAL A 130 4.24 15.24 -3.09
C VAL A 130 5.46 14.77 -2.29
N LYS A 131 6.67 15.32 -2.58
CA LYS A 131 7.89 15.00 -1.82
C LYS A 131 7.79 15.32 -0.33
N GLN A 132 6.91 16.25 0.05
CA GLN A 132 6.70 16.67 1.44
C GLN A 132 5.73 15.76 2.20
N ALA A 133 4.99 14.89 1.50
CA ALA A 133 4.07 13.98 2.17
C ALA A 133 4.81 13.08 3.16
N PRO A 134 4.31 12.94 4.40
CA PRO A 134 4.95 12.10 5.43
C PRO A 134 4.94 10.62 5.08
N VAL A 135 3.96 10.19 4.29
CA VAL A 135 3.76 8.81 3.86
C VAL A 135 3.32 8.79 2.40
N HIS A 136 3.84 7.84 1.63
CA HIS A 136 3.34 7.50 0.30
C HIS A 136 2.82 6.07 0.30
N LEU A 137 1.66 5.84 -0.30
CA LEU A 137 1.18 4.52 -0.64
C LEU A 137 1.53 4.23 -2.09
N VAL A 138 2.22 3.12 -2.31
CA VAL A 138 2.64 2.68 -3.65
C VAL A 138 1.99 1.34 -3.93
N TYR A 139 1.16 1.31 -4.96
CA TYR A 139 0.49 0.10 -5.41
C TYR A 139 1.34 -0.59 -6.47
N VAL A 140 1.64 -1.86 -6.24
CA VAL A 140 2.49 -2.66 -7.12
C VAL A 140 1.70 -3.86 -7.61
N TYR A 141 1.56 -3.96 -8.93
CA TYR A 141 0.96 -5.12 -9.55
C TYR A 141 1.93 -6.31 -9.51
N ASP A 142 1.51 -7.39 -8.85
CA ASP A 142 2.26 -8.63 -8.79
C ASP A 142 1.81 -9.59 -9.88
N GLN A 143 2.51 -9.57 -11.00
CA GLN A 143 2.23 -10.41 -12.16
C GLN A 143 2.25 -11.92 -11.85
N ALA A 144 3.05 -12.35 -10.87
CA ALA A 144 3.13 -13.76 -10.51
C ALA A 144 1.83 -14.29 -9.88
N LYS A 145 1.03 -13.42 -9.24
CA LYS A 145 -0.26 -13.79 -8.66
C LYS A 145 -1.34 -14.07 -9.70
N THR A 146 -1.20 -13.56 -10.91
CA THR A 146 -2.17 -13.72 -12.01
C THR A 146 -1.87 -14.91 -12.92
N GLN A 147 -0.91 -15.76 -12.57
CA GLN A 147 -0.49 -16.95 -13.33
C GLN A 147 -0.17 -16.68 -14.80
N GLY A 148 0.20 -15.46 -15.13
CA GLY A 148 0.52 -15.05 -16.50
C GLY A 148 -0.69 -14.93 -17.44
N LEU A 149 -1.91 -15.27 -17.00
CA LEU A 149 -3.08 -15.37 -17.87
C LEU A 149 -3.63 -14.03 -18.39
N MET A 150 -3.20 -12.90 -17.80
CA MET A 150 -3.81 -11.60 -18.10
C MET A 150 -2.78 -10.48 -18.38
N THR A 151 -1.54 -10.81 -18.66
CA THR A 151 -0.52 -9.79 -18.92
C THR A 151 -0.88 -8.90 -20.11
N ASP A 152 -1.47 -9.48 -21.14
CA ASP A 152 -1.83 -8.77 -22.37
C ASP A 152 -3.17 -8.02 -22.26
N LEU A 153 -4.12 -8.55 -21.49
CA LEU A 153 -5.43 -7.91 -21.28
C LEU A 153 -5.41 -6.77 -20.26
N ALA A 154 -4.63 -6.90 -19.17
CA ALA A 154 -4.52 -5.85 -18.16
C ALA A 154 -3.77 -4.62 -18.67
N MET A 155 -2.86 -4.77 -19.63
CA MET A 155 -2.14 -3.66 -20.27
C MET A 155 -2.98 -2.90 -21.31
N GLN A 156 -4.16 -3.43 -21.68
CA GLN A 156 -5.07 -2.77 -22.64
C GLN A 156 -6.15 -1.90 -21.97
N ILE A 157 -6.27 -1.92 -20.64
CA ILE A 157 -7.33 -1.23 -19.88
C ILE A 157 -6.82 0.03 -19.13
N VAL A 158 -5.54 0.37 -19.27
CA VAL A 158 -4.96 1.59 -18.66
C VAL A 158 -4.88 2.72 -19.69
#